data_4b8b5ce323f252da8837166804f8fb87
#
_entry.id   4b8b5ce323f252da8837166804f8fb87
#
_cell.length_a   1.000
_cell.length_b   1.000
_cell.length_c   1.000
_cell.angle_alpha   90.00
_cell.angle_beta   90.00
_cell.angle_gamma   90.00
#
_symmetry.space_group_name_H-M   'P 1'
#
loop_
_entity.id
_entity.type
_entity.pdbx_description
1 polymer ?
#
loop_
_entity_poly.entity_id
_entity_poly.type
_entity_poly.pdbx_seq_one_letter_code
_entity_poly.pdbx_strand_id
1 'polypeptide(L)'
;DLRMQAQKKKWPEDVAKTFHREVDKLERLNPQSPDYNVQLNYLQTMLSLPWQTYTEDNLSLKNAERVLNKDHYGLEKVKERILEHLAVLQLRGDRKSPIICLYGPPGVGKTSLGKSIASALKRKYIRMSLGGLHDEAEIRGHRRTYIGAMPGRIIKSMIKAGSSNPVFILDEIDKVTQNTVNGD
;
A
#
# COMPACT_ATOMS: atom_id res chain seq x y z
N ASP A 1 -3.77 -24.74 -9.81
CA ASP A 1 -2.35 -25.13 -9.75
C ASP A 1 -1.49 -23.91 -9.38
N LEU A 2 -1.07 -23.85 -8.11
CA LEU A 2 -0.33 -22.73 -7.53
C LEU A 2 1.03 -22.52 -8.21
N ARG A 3 1.73 -23.58 -8.58
CA ARG A 3 3.05 -23.50 -9.22
C ARG A 3 2.98 -22.91 -10.62
N MET A 4 1.94 -23.22 -11.38
CA MET A 4 1.71 -22.62 -12.72
C MET A 4 1.40 -21.13 -12.61
N GLN A 5 0.62 -20.72 -11.61
CA GLN A 5 0.33 -19.31 -11.38
C GLN A 5 1.59 -18.55 -10.95
N ALA A 6 2.44 -19.17 -10.15
CA ALA A 6 3.70 -18.60 -9.69
C ALA A 6 4.67 -18.30 -10.84
N GLN A 7 4.72 -19.14 -11.86
CA GLN A 7 5.59 -18.93 -13.04
C GLN A 7 5.27 -17.64 -13.80
N LYS A 8 4.04 -17.15 -13.71
CA LYS A 8 3.61 -15.89 -14.35
C LYS A 8 3.94 -14.64 -13.53
N LYS A 9 4.43 -14.81 -12.29
CA LYS A 9 4.71 -13.69 -11.40
C LYS A 9 6.16 -13.24 -11.50
N LYS A 10 6.36 -11.93 -11.39
CA LYS A 10 7.68 -11.30 -11.33
C LYS A 10 8.15 -11.23 -9.88
N TRP A 11 8.53 -12.36 -9.30
CA TRP A 11 8.99 -12.40 -7.92
C TRP A 11 10.42 -11.87 -7.77
N PRO A 12 10.76 -11.23 -6.63
CA PRO A 12 12.13 -11.25 -6.12
C PRO A 12 12.55 -12.71 -5.82
N GLU A 13 13.82 -13.03 -5.99
CA GLU A 13 14.30 -14.42 -5.90
C GLU A 13 14.04 -15.06 -4.52
N ASP A 14 14.21 -14.30 -3.46
CA ASP A 14 13.95 -14.71 -2.08
C ASP A 14 12.46 -14.99 -1.83
N VAL A 15 11.58 -14.23 -2.45
CA VAL A 15 10.12 -14.42 -2.39
C VAL A 15 9.73 -15.69 -3.15
N ALA A 16 10.29 -15.91 -4.33
CA ALA A 16 10.06 -17.13 -5.11
C ALA A 16 10.47 -18.38 -4.33
N LYS A 17 11.68 -18.39 -3.74
CA LYS A 17 12.16 -19.48 -2.88
C LYS A 17 11.22 -19.72 -1.70
N THR A 18 10.76 -18.66 -1.05
CA THR A 18 9.82 -18.75 0.06
C THR A 18 8.50 -19.36 -0.39
N PHE A 19 7.96 -18.89 -1.52
CA PHE A 19 6.70 -19.41 -2.06
C PHE A 19 6.77 -20.91 -2.34
N HIS A 20 7.81 -21.38 -3.03
CA HIS A 20 7.97 -22.80 -3.36
C HIS A 20 8.11 -23.65 -2.09
N ARG A 21 8.88 -23.21 -1.10
CA ARG A 21 9.00 -23.90 0.19
C ARG A 21 7.64 -24.00 0.91
N GLU A 22 6.83 -22.94 0.84
CA GLU A 22 5.51 -22.96 1.48
C GLU A 22 4.49 -23.81 0.70
N VAL A 23 4.64 -23.94 -0.63
CA VAL A 23 3.87 -24.92 -1.43
C VAL A 23 4.23 -26.35 -1.05
N ASP A 24 5.53 -26.68 -0.88
CA ASP A 24 5.98 -28.01 -0.42
C ASP A 24 5.38 -28.38 0.94
N LYS A 25 5.22 -27.39 1.84
CA LYS A 25 4.53 -27.61 3.13
C LYS A 25 3.05 -27.91 2.92
N LEU A 26 2.37 -27.16 2.05
CA LEU A 26 0.96 -27.39 1.76
C LEU A 26 0.70 -28.80 1.23
N GLU A 27 1.57 -29.29 0.35
CA GLU A 27 1.46 -30.64 -0.25
C GLU A 27 1.59 -31.79 0.78
N ARG A 28 2.20 -31.49 1.94
CA ARG A 28 2.33 -32.46 3.06
C ARG A 28 1.18 -32.42 4.07
N LEU A 29 0.31 -31.39 3.98
CA LEU A 29 -0.81 -31.23 4.89
C LEU A 29 -2.02 -32.04 4.40
N ASN A 30 -2.82 -32.53 5.36
CA ASN A 30 -4.10 -33.12 5.03
C ASN A 30 -5.07 -32.04 4.49
N PRO A 31 -5.60 -32.16 3.26
CA PRO A 31 -6.53 -31.19 2.68
C PRO A 31 -7.78 -30.90 3.52
N GLN A 32 -8.16 -31.79 4.41
CA GLN A 32 -9.31 -31.61 5.30
C GLN A 32 -8.95 -30.90 6.62
N SER A 33 -7.66 -30.64 6.86
CA SER A 33 -7.22 -29.97 8.08
C SER A 33 -7.44 -28.45 8.01
N PRO A 34 -7.75 -27.79 9.13
CA PRO A 34 -7.78 -26.32 9.20
C PRO A 34 -6.46 -25.67 8.77
N ASP A 35 -5.34 -26.30 9.08
CA ASP A 35 -4.00 -25.83 8.73
C ASP A 35 -3.77 -25.76 7.22
N TYR A 36 -4.38 -26.67 6.46
CA TYR A 36 -4.33 -26.65 5.02
C TYR A 36 -4.94 -25.35 4.46
N ASN A 37 -6.12 -24.96 4.97
CA ASN A 37 -6.79 -23.76 4.53
C ASN A 37 -6.01 -22.48 4.90
N VAL A 38 -5.42 -22.45 6.09
CA VAL A 38 -4.56 -21.34 6.53
C VAL A 38 -3.36 -21.20 5.59
N GLN A 39 -2.69 -22.29 5.28
CA GLN A 39 -1.55 -22.31 4.38
C GLN A 39 -1.93 -21.94 2.94
N LEU A 40 -3.06 -22.44 2.46
CA LEU A 40 -3.59 -22.13 1.13
C LEU A 40 -3.91 -20.63 0.99
N ASN A 41 -4.60 -20.04 1.97
CA ASN A 41 -4.93 -18.62 1.98
C ASN A 41 -3.68 -17.73 1.97
N TYR A 42 -2.64 -18.13 2.69
CA TYR A 42 -1.36 -17.42 2.67
C TYR A 42 -0.72 -17.43 1.27
N LEU A 43 -0.67 -18.59 0.62
CA LEU A 43 -0.12 -18.72 -0.73
C LEU A 43 -0.94 -17.96 -1.78
N GLN A 44 -2.27 -17.98 -1.66
CA GLN A 44 -3.15 -17.21 -2.51
C GLN A 44 -2.94 -15.69 -2.34
N THR A 45 -2.73 -15.25 -1.10
CA THR A 45 -2.40 -13.84 -0.82
C THR A 45 -1.07 -13.45 -1.47
N MET A 46 -0.03 -14.29 -1.36
CA MET A 46 1.25 -14.05 -2.03
C MET A 46 1.09 -13.95 -3.56
N LEU A 47 0.26 -14.81 -4.16
CA LEU A 47 -0.03 -14.78 -5.60
C LEU A 47 -0.81 -13.53 -6.02
N SER A 48 -1.67 -13.01 -5.14
CA SER A 48 -2.51 -11.85 -5.44
C SER A 48 -1.75 -10.52 -5.37
N LEU A 49 -0.61 -10.48 -4.68
CA LEU A 49 0.20 -9.27 -4.57
C LEU A 49 0.83 -8.89 -5.92
N PRO A 50 0.93 -7.57 -6.21
CA PRO A 50 1.49 -7.05 -7.46
C PRO A 50 3.03 -6.97 -7.41
N TRP A 51 3.70 -8.11 -7.22
CA TRP A 51 5.16 -8.17 -7.13
C TRP A 51 5.83 -7.55 -8.35
N GLN A 52 6.76 -6.60 -8.12
CA GLN A 52 7.53 -5.91 -9.15
C GLN A 52 6.69 -5.37 -10.32
N THR A 53 5.40 -5.12 -10.08
CA THR A 53 4.48 -4.53 -11.05
C THR A 53 4.34 -3.05 -10.76
N TYR A 54 4.89 -2.20 -11.62
CA TYR A 54 4.92 -0.75 -11.43
C TYR A 54 4.17 -0.05 -12.55
N THR A 55 3.52 1.08 -12.21
CA THR A 55 3.11 2.05 -13.24
C THR A 55 4.31 2.91 -13.62
N GLU A 56 4.39 3.32 -14.89
CA GLU A 56 5.39 4.31 -15.31
C GLU A 56 5.06 5.68 -14.73
N ASP A 57 6.03 6.25 -14.03
CA ASP A 57 5.87 7.56 -13.42
C ASP A 57 6.00 8.68 -14.46
N ASN A 58 5.05 9.59 -14.44
CA ASN A 58 5.19 10.88 -15.10
C ASN A 58 5.82 11.88 -14.12
N LEU A 59 7.12 12.07 -14.22
CA LEU A 59 7.87 13.00 -13.35
C LEU A 59 7.97 14.42 -13.93
N SER A 60 7.17 14.78 -14.93
CA SER A 60 7.12 16.13 -15.49
C SER A 60 6.58 17.13 -14.46
N LEU A 61 7.47 18.00 -13.95
CA LEU A 61 7.10 19.06 -12.99
C LEU A 61 6.07 20.00 -13.57
N LYS A 62 6.19 20.36 -14.87
CA LYS A 62 5.23 21.20 -15.57
C LYS A 62 3.83 20.59 -15.60
N ASN A 63 3.75 19.26 -15.81
CA ASN A 63 2.47 18.57 -15.77
C ASN A 63 1.90 18.53 -14.35
N ALA A 64 2.75 18.25 -13.35
CA ALA A 64 2.35 18.22 -11.94
C ALA A 64 1.80 19.59 -11.49
N GLU A 65 2.50 20.67 -11.81
CA GLU A 65 2.05 22.04 -11.53
C GLU A 65 0.70 22.33 -12.17
N ARG A 66 0.53 21.97 -13.45
CA ARG A 66 -0.74 22.15 -14.16
C ARG A 66 -1.89 21.40 -13.50
N VAL A 67 -1.67 20.15 -13.08
CA VAL A 67 -2.70 19.34 -12.40
C VAL A 67 -3.05 19.95 -11.04
N LEU A 68 -2.05 20.31 -10.23
CA LEU A 68 -2.26 20.92 -8.92
C LEU A 68 -3.03 22.26 -9.04
N ASN A 69 -2.68 23.09 -10.00
CA ASN A 69 -3.34 24.39 -10.22
C ASN A 69 -4.76 24.24 -10.77
N LYS A 70 -5.02 23.21 -11.57
CA LYS A 70 -6.36 22.89 -12.06
C LYS A 70 -7.29 22.42 -10.95
N ASP A 71 -6.79 21.56 -10.07
CA ASP A 71 -7.61 20.86 -9.08
C ASP A 71 -7.75 21.66 -7.77
N HIS A 72 -6.81 22.58 -7.49
CA HIS A 72 -6.77 23.34 -6.23
C HIS A 72 -6.51 24.82 -6.46
N TYR A 73 -7.36 25.65 -5.87
CA TYR A 73 -7.17 27.09 -5.85
C TYR A 73 -6.31 27.50 -4.64
N GLY A 74 -5.37 28.41 -4.83
CA GLY A 74 -4.46 28.85 -3.77
C GLY A 74 -3.49 27.76 -3.33
N LEU A 75 -3.17 27.70 -2.03
CA LEU A 75 -2.25 26.71 -1.43
C LEU A 75 -0.84 26.76 -2.04
N GLU A 76 -0.35 27.93 -2.43
CA GLU A 76 0.90 28.10 -3.19
C GLU A 76 2.10 27.42 -2.49
N LYS A 77 2.28 27.63 -1.18
CA LYS A 77 3.37 27.02 -0.40
C LYS A 77 3.29 25.48 -0.36
N VAL A 78 2.07 24.94 -0.31
CA VAL A 78 1.86 23.48 -0.30
C VAL A 78 2.18 22.89 -1.67
N LYS A 79 1.72 23.55 -2.75
CA LYS A 79 2.02 23.14 -4.14
C LYS A 79 3.51 23.20 -4.42
N GLU A 80 4.17 24.29 -4.04
CA GLU A 80 5.63 24.45 -4.16
C GLU A 80 6.37 23.29 -3.46
N ARG A 81 5.99 22.96 -2.22
CA ARG A 81 6.58 21.87 -1.47
C ARG A 81 6.37 20.51 -2.13
N ILE A 82 5.18 20.28 -2.69
CA ILE A 82 4.91 19.05 -3.45
C ILE A 82 5.79 18.97 -4.70
N LEU A 83 5.92 20.07 -5.45
CA LEU A 83 6.77 20.14 -6.65
C LEU A 83 8.26 19.93 -6.32
N GLU A 84 8.75 20.47 -5.20
CA GLU A 84 10.10 20.20 -4.71
C GLU A 84 10.31 18.70 -4.45
N HIS A 85 9.37 18.02 -3.79
CA HIS A 85 9.44 16.58 -3.57
C HIS A 85 9.48 15.78 -4.87
N LEU A 86 8.65 16.17 -5.84
CA LEU A 86 8.65 15.53 -7.16
C LEU A 86 9.95 15.76 -7.92
N ALA A 87 10.54 16.95 -7.81
CA ALA A 87 11.84 17.26 -8.38
C ALA A 87 12.94 16.39 -7.77
N VAL A 88 12.94 16.21 -6.46
CA VAL A 88 13.89 15.31 -5.77
C VAL A 88 13.73 13.86 -6.25
N LEU A 89 12.50 13.38 -6.41
CA LEU A 89 12.26 12.04 -6.95
C LEU A 89 12.79 11.87 -8.37
N GLN A 90 12.63 12.91 -9.22
CA GLN A 90 13.13 12.93 -10.57
C GLN A 90 14.67 12.85 -10.60
N LEU A 91 15.33 13.61 -9.72
CA LEU A 91 16.80 13.67 -9.66
C LEU A 91 17.42 12.40 -9.07
N ARG A 92 16.80 11.81 -8.07
CA ARG A 92 17.35 10.62 -7.39
C ARG A 92 17.23 9.36 -8.22
N GLY A 93 16.23 9.25 -9.07
CA GLY A 93 15.99 8.05 -9.89
C GLY A 93 15.67 6.78 -9.09
N ASP A 94 15.67 6.87 -7.74
CA ASP A 94 15.28 5.77 -6.88
C ASP A 94 13.75 5.80 -6.61
N ARG A 95 13.19 4.64 -6.26
CA ARG A 95 11.75 4.49 -5.98
C ARG A 95 11.38 4.80 -4.53
N LYS A 96 12.33 5.22 -3.71
CA LYS A 96 12.09 5.57 -2.32
C LYS A 96 11.51 6.98 -2.23
N SER A 97 10.21 7.05 -2.06
CA SER A 97 9.51 8.32 -1.87
C SER A 97 9.54 8.74 -0.40
N PRO A 98 9.70 10.03 -0.12
CA PRO A 98 9.53 10.55 1.23
C PRO A 98 8.06 10.44 1.65
N ILE A 99 7.84 10.38 2.95
CA ILE A 99 6.50 10.49 3.53
C ILE A 99 6.19 11.98 3.68
N ILE A 100 5.11 12.45 3.06
CA ILE A 100 4.64 13.82 3.17
C ILE A 100 3.51 13.86 4.21
N CYS A 101 3.67 14.67 5.24
CA CYS A 101 2.62 14.94 6.21
C CYS A 101 1.91 16.26 5.88
N LEU A 102 0.59 16.18 5.60
CA LEU A 102 -0.25 17.34 5.36
C LEU A 102 -1.04 17.66 6.64
N TYR A 103 -0.70 18.77 7.26
CA TYR A 103 -1.36 19.26 8.47
C TYR A 103 -2.17 20.54 8.16
N GLY A 104 -3.34 20.66 8.77
CA GLY A 104 -4.18 21.85 8.66
C GLY A 104 -5.65 21.59 9.04
N PRO A 105 -6.49 22.63 9.05
CA PRO A 105 -7.89 22.51 9.42
C PRO A 105 -8.66 21.58 8.47
N PRO A 106 -9.82 21.04 8.89
CA PRO A 106 -10.67 20.24 8.03
C PRO A 106 -11.19 21.07 6.83
N GLY A 107 -11.48 20.41 5.72
CA GLY A 107 -12.09 21.03 4.55
C GLY A 107 -11.14 21.79 3.62
N VAL A 108 -9.83 21.86 3.90
CA VAL A 108 -8.86 22.57 3.03
C VAL A 108 -8.36 21.74 1.84
N GLY A 109 -8.86 20.52 1.66
CA GLY A 109 -8.52 19.69 0.50
C GLY A 109 -7.29 18.80 0.66
N LYS A 110 -6.86 18.48 1.89
CA LYS A 110 -5.68 17.60 2.15
C LYS A 110 -5.78 16.27 1.41
N THR A 111 -6.91 15.60 1.51
CA THR A 111 -7.12 14.29 0.87
C THR A 111 -7.17 14.38 -0.66
N SER A 112 -7.76 15.46 -1.20
CA SER A 112 -7.82 15.68 -2.66
C SER A 112 -6.46 16.02 -3.25
N LEU A 113 -5.54 16.65 -2.49
CA LEU A 113 -4.17 16.87 -2.90
C LEU A 113 -3.46 15.55 -3.21
N GLY A 114 -3.63 14.54 -2.37
CA GLY A 114 -3.08 13.20 -2.61
C GLY A 114 -3.59 12.55 -3.89
N LYS A 115 -4.87 12.75 -4.20
CA LYS A 115 -5.46 12.27 -5.47
C LYS A 115 -4.85 12.99 -6.67
N SER A 116 -4.64 14.30 -6.58
CA SER A 116 -4.01 15.09 -7.65
C SER A 116 -2.54 14.69 -7.86
N ILE A 117 -1.80 14.40 -6.79
CA ILE A 117 -0.43 13.88 -6.87
C ILE A 117 -0.42 12.54 -7.62
N ALA A 118 -1.30 11.62 -7.26
CA ALA A 118 -1.41 10.32 -7.93
C ALA A 118 -1.73 10.48 -9.42
N SER A 119 -2.65 11.37 -9.76
CA SER A 119 -3.01 11.69 -11.14
C SER A 119 -1.84 12.28 -11.92
N ALA A 120 -1.11 13.24 -11.34
CA ALA A 120 0.05 13.87 -11.97
C ALA A 120 1.16 12.85 -12.26
N LEU A 121 1.44 11.94 -11.33
CA LEU A 121 2.43 10.88 -11.44
C LEU A 121 1.97 9.69 -12.29
N LYS A 122 0.69 9.60 -12.66
CA LYS A 122 0.06 8.42 -13.27
C LYS A 122 0.17 7.15 -12.40
N ARG A 123 0.20 7.32 -11.10
CA ARG A 123 0.15 6.22 -10.13
C ARG A 123 -1.27 5.87 -9.73
N LYS A 124 -1.48 4.65 -9.28
CA LYS A 124 -2.73 4.24 -8.63
C LYS A 124 -2.89 5.00 -7.31
N TYR A 125 -4.13 5.32 -6.97
CA TYR A 125 -4.48 6.04 -5.75
C TYR A 125 -5.17 5.10 -4.76
N ILE A 126 -4.67 5.10 -3.52
CA ILE A 126 -5.27 4.36 -2.41
C ILE A 126 -5.50 5.32 -1.26
N ARG A 127 -6.69 5.28 -0.69
CA ARG A 127 -7.01 5.99 0.54
C ARG A 127 -7.40 5.00 1.62
N MET A 128 -6.81 5.15 2.80
CA MET A 128 -7.17 4.42 4.00
C MET A 128 -7.38 5.40 5.14
N SER A 129 -8.61 5.44 5.70
CA SER A 129 -8.87 6.18 6.93
C SER A 129 -8.34 5.36 8.12
N LEU A 130 -7.58 6.01 8.98
CA LEU A 130 -7.09 5.46 10.23
C LEU A 130 -8.00 5.86 11.42
N GLY A 131 -8.96 6.76 11.20
CA GLY A 131 -9.94 7.14 12.20
C GLY A 131 -10.82 5.95 12.60
N GLY A 132 -11.00 5.74 13.90
CA GLY A 132 -11.80 4.64 14.42
C GLY A 132 -11.14 3.26 14.39
N LEU A 133 -9.84 3.18 14.10
CA LEU A 133 -9.09 1.94 14.26
C LEU A 133 -8.87 1.67 15.75
N HIS A 134 -9.30 0.49 16.20
CA HIS A 134 -9.17 0.05 17.60
C HIS A 134 -8.17 -1.09 17.74
N ASP A 135 -7.86 -1.81 16.68
CA ASP A 135 -6.99 -2.97 16.68
C ASP A 135 -5.85 -2.81 15.66
N GLU A 136 -4.63 -2.98 16.13
CA GLU A 136 -3.43 -3.03 15.30
C GLU A 136 -3.53 -4.10 14.19
N ALA A 137 -4.21 -5.21 14.46
CA ALA A 137 -4.42 -6.29 13.51
C ALA A 137 -5.19 -5.84 12.26
N GLU A 138 -6.00 -4.80 12.32
CA GLU A 138 -6.66 -4.24 11.14
C GLU A 138 -5.64 -3.71 10.11
N ILE A 139 -4.54 -3.14 10.57
CA ILE A 139 -3.48 -2.61 9.68
C ILE A 139 -2.50 -3.69 9.30
N ARG A 140 -1.96 -4.42 10.30
CA ARG A 140 -0.92 -5.44 10.13
C ARG A 140 -1.43 -6.78 9.63
N GLY A 141 -2.69 -7.12 9.92
CA GLY A 141 -3.24 -8.44 9.75
C GLY A 141 -3.03 -9.34 10.96
N HIS A 142 -3.67 -10.50 10.94
CA HIS A 142 -3.55 -11.51 11.99
C HIS A 142 -2.29 -12.36 11.79
N ARG A 143 -1.82 -12.97 12.87
CA ARG A 143 -0.76 -13.96 12.77
C ARG A 143 -1.22 -15.10 11.87
N ARG A 144 -0.36 -15.51 10.95
CA ARG A 144 -0.62 -16.54 9.94
C ARG A 144 -1.13 -17.87 10.50
N THR A 145 -0.74 -18.19 11.73
CA THR A 145 -1.10 -19.45 12.42
C THR A 145 -2.53 -19.51 12.94
N TYR A 146 -3.27 -18.38 12.95
CA TYR A 146 -4.66 -18.40 13.38
C TYR A 146 -5.59 -18.86 12.27
N ILE A 147 -6.55 -19.73 12.60
CA ILE A 147 -7.66 -20.12 11.70
C ILE A 147 -8.46 -18.85 11.37
N GLY A 148 -8.66 -18.60 10.06
CA GLY A 148 -9.31 -17.37 9.61
C GLY A 148 -8.40 -16.14 9.60
N ALA A 149 -7.08 -16.30 9.74
CA ALA A 149 -6.12 -15.21 9.61
C ALA A 149 -6.29 -14.48 8.28
N MET A 150 -6.37 -13.15 8.35
CA MET A 150 -6.53 -12.30 7.19
C MET A 150 -5.38 -11.30 7.11
N PRO A 151 -4.95 -10.95 5.88
CA PRO A 151 -3.98 -9.87 5.70
C PRO A 151 -4.58 -8.54 6.15
N GLY A 152 -3.70 -7.63 6.61
CA GLY A 152 -4.09 -6.30 7.02
C GLY A 152 -4.57 -5.43 5.86
N ARG A 153 -5.13 -4.27 6.20
CA ARG A 153 -5.71 -3.32 5.24
C ARG A 153 -4.68 -2.80 4.22
N ILE A 154 -3.39 -2.67 4.61
CA ILE A 154 -2.32 -2.26 3.69
C ILE A 154 -2.16 -3.29 2.58
N ILE A 155 -2.00 -4.57 2.92
CA ILE A 155 -1.84 -5.66 1.95
C ILE A 155 -3.07 -5.79 1.06
N LYS A 156 -4.28 -5.75 1.64
CA LYS A 156 -5.54 -5.77 0.87
C LYS A 156 -5.63 -4.62 -0.12
N SER A 157 -5.19 -3.44 0.29
CA SER A 157 -5.19 -2.24 -0.55
C SER A 157 -4.16 -2.34 -1.69
N MET A 158 -2.98 -2.92 -1.43
CA MET A 158 -1.97 -3.18 -2.47
C MET A 158 -2.48 -4.17 -3.52
N ILE A 159 -3.15 -5.24 -3.10
CA ILE A 159 -3.80 -6.20 -4.01
C ILE A 159 -4.83 -5.49 -4.88
N LYS A 160 -5.69 -4.66 -4.28
CA LYS A 160 -6.72 -3.89 -4.99
C LYS A 160 -6.12 -2.89 -5.99
N ALA A 161 -5.00 -2.26 -5.63
CA ALA A 161 -4.31 -1.32 -6.51
C ALA A 161 -3.71 -1.99 -7.75
N GLY A 162 -3.26 -3.24 -7.63
CA GLY A 162 -2.63 -3.99 -8.70
C GLY A 162 -1.29 -3.43 -9.15
N SER A 163 -0.66 -2.56 -8.35
CA SER A 163 0.69 -2.03 -8.60
C SER A 163 1.49 -1.91 -7.30
N SER A 164 2.82 -1.97 -7.41
CA SER A 164 3.73 -1.88 -6.29
C SER A 164 4.11 -0.45 -5.91
N ASN A 165 3.71 0.54 -6.69
CA ASN A 165 4.03 1.96 -6.47
C ASN A 165 2.80 2.89 -6.42
N PRO A 166 1.71 2.54 -5.72
CA PRO A 166 0.58 3.45 -5.58
C PRO A 166 0.94 4.65 -4.71
N VAL A 167 0.21 5.74 -4.87
CA VAL A 167 0.17 6.81 -3.88
C VAL A 167 -0.80 6.40 -2.78
N PHE A 168 -0.29 6.27 -1.56
CA PHE A 168 -1.03 5.85 -0.39
C PHE A 168 -1.37 7.04 0.48
N ILE A 169 -2.65 7.28 0.73
CA ILE A 169 -3.12 8.30 1.67
C ILE A 169 -3.58 7.63 2.94
N LEU A 170 -2.89 7.94 4.04
CA LEU A 170 -3.29 7.58 5.38
C LEU A 170 -3.98 8.80 5.99
N ASP A 171 -5.30 8.75 6.07
CA ASP A 171 -6.13 9.88 6.50
C ASP A 171 -6.51 9.74 7.97
N GLU A 172 -6.75 10.87 8.64
CA GLU A 172 -7.20 10.92 10.04
C GLU A 172 -6.24 10.23 11.03
N ILE A 173 -4.92 10.38 10.84
CA ILE A 173 -3.91 9.79 11.72
C ILE A 173 -4.00 10.33 13.16
N ASP A 174 -4.50 11.54 13.32
CA ASP A 174 -4.76 12.19 14.61
C ASP A 174 -5.89 11.52 15.42
N LYS A 175 -6.74 10.74 14.73
CA LYS A 175 -7.86 10.02 15.36
C LYS A 175 -7.54 8.57 15.71
N VAL A 176 -6.30 8.15 15.56
CA VAL A 176 -5.87 6.81 16.01
C VAL A 176 -5.90 6.80 17.52
N THR A 177 -6.80 6.01 18.10
CA THR A 177 -6.92 5.85 19.54
C THR A 177 -5.70 5.09 20.05
N GLN A 178 -4.89 5.73 20.87
CA GLN A 178 -3.94 4.99 21.70
C GLN A 178 -4.76 4.27 22.77
N ASN A 179 -4.89 2.97 22.67
CA ASN A 179 -5.28 2.16 23.81
C ASN A 179 -4.13 2.25 24.81
N THR A 180 -4.14 3.28 25.65
CA THR A 180 -3.44 3.24 26.92
C THR A 180 -4.13 2.15 27.71
N VAL A 181 -3.54 0.97 27.72
CA VAL A 181 -3.78 0.00 28.77
C VAL A 181 -3.28 0.69 30.05
N ASN A 182 -4.19 1.38 30.74
CA ASN A 182 -3.98 1.74 32.12
C ASN A 182 -4.03 0.40 32.87
N GLY A 183 -2.86 -0.21 33.02
CA GLY A 183 -2.67 -1.26 34.01
C GLY A 183 -2.59 -0.57 35.37
N ASP A 184 -3.63 -0.74 36.15
CA ASP A 184 -3.53 -0.69 37.61
C ASP A 184 -2.82 -1.95 38.12
#